data_c041c575fbb8320fa57c14fdf2aec0b6
#
_entry.id   c041c575fbb8320fa57c14fdf2aec0b6
#
_cell.length_a   1.000
_cell.length_b   1.000
_cell.length_c   1.000
_cell.angle_alpha   90.00
_cell.angle_beta   90.00
_cell.angle_gamma   90.00
#
_symmetry.space_group_name_H-M   'P 1'
#
loop_
_entity.id
_entity.type
_entity.pdbx_description
1 polymer ?
#
loop_
_entity_poly.entity_id
_entity_poly.type
_entity_poly.pdbx_seq_one_letter_code
_entity_poly.pdbx_strand_id
1 'polypeptide(L)'
;QVYGIVGIDSVAGPSEVVVIADETAHPDRIAADLLAQAEHDRDAVAIAFVPTEAMKADVDANIERRLQQLPRQEIARRAMENGGVFVASLDDAIAEANRLAAEHLELAVANPQEVVKLIRHAGMIFLGHETPETLGDYVAGTNHVLPTSGTARFASGLSARTFLRHQTMLEATREGVARLANAAKTVARV
;
A
#
# COMPACT_ATOMS: atom_id res chain seq x y z
N GLN A 1 -13.14 -2.91 -20.15
CA GLN A 1 -13.62 -2.95 -21.55
C GLN A 1 -12.57 -2.47 -22.56
N VAL A 2 -11.64 -1.60 -22.15
CA VAL A 2 -10.60 -1.05 -23.05
C VAL A 2 -9.26 -1.79 -22.94
N TYR A 3 -9.07 -2.65 -21.95
CA TYR A 3 -7.85 -3.43 -21.77
C TYR A 3 -7.58 -4.31 -22.99
N GLY A 4 -6.35 -4.25 -23.51
CA GLY A 4 -5.97 -4.92 -24.76
C GLY A 4 -6.11 -4.03 -26.01
N ILE A 5 -6.84 -2.89 -25.94
CA ILE A 5 -6.91 -1.88 -27.01
C ILE A 5 -5.99 -0.71 -26.64
N VAL A 6 -6.01 -0.29 -25.39
CA VAL A 6 -5.11 0.73 -24.82
C VAL A 6 -4.52 0.22 -23.52
N GLY A 7 -3.41 0.83 -23.08
CA GLY A 7 -2.89 0.62 -21.72
C GLY A 7 -3.82 1.23 -20.67
N ILE A 8 -3.83 0.67 -19.47
CA ILE A 8 -4.45 1.25 -18.28
C ILE A 8 -3.40 1.45 -17.21
N ASP A 9 -3.61 2.38 -16.31
CA ASP A 9 -2.74 2.66 -15.17
C ASP A 9 -2.83 1.53 -14.12
N SER A 10 -4.03 1.18 -13.70
CA SER A 10 -4.29 0.14 -12.70
C SER A 10 -5.70 -0.43 -12.82
N VAL A 11 -5.93 -1.55 -12.17
CA VAL A 11 -7.27 -2.03 -11.81
C VAL A 11 -7.52 -1.56 -10.39
N ALA A 12 -8.32 -0.51 -10.25
CA ALA A 12 -8.62 0.07 -8.94
C ALA A 12 -9.47 -0.86 -8.08
N GLY A 13 -9.11 -1.00 -6.83
CA GLY A 13 -9.87 -1.63 -5.75
C GLY A 13 -10.26 -0.62 -4.69
N PRO A 14 -10.89 -1.06 -3.59
CA PRO A 14 -11.15 -0.22 -2.43
C PRO A 14 -9.84 0.30 -1.83
N SER A 15 -9.89 1.49 -1.23
CA SER A 15 -8.72 2.06 -0.55
C SER A 15 -8.41 1.31 0.74
N GLU A 16 -7.13 1.23 1.07
CA GLU A 16 -6.62 0.38 2.14
C GLU A 16 -5.59 1.13 2.99
N VAL A 17 -5.70 1.04 4.31
CA VAL A 17 -4.63 1.42 5.24
C VAL A 17 -4.24 0.26 6.15
N VAL A 18 -2.96 0.08 6.33
CA VAL A 18 -2.37 -0.80 7.34
C VAL A 18 -1.47 0.03 8.24
N VAL A 19 -1.72 0.00 9.54
CA VAL A 19 -0.88 0.65 10.55
C VAL A 19 -0.11 -0.41 11.32
N ILE A 20 1.21 -0.27 11.40
CA ILE A 20 2.07 -1.06 12.29
C ILE A 20 2.48 -0.14 13.45
N ALA A 21 2.15 -0.51 14.68
CA ALA A 21 2.44 0.26 15.87
C ALA A 21 3.30 -0.53 16.86
N ASP A 22 4.20 0.18 17.54
CA ASP A 22 4.88 -0.30 18.75
C ASP A 22 4.34 0.39 20.02
N GLU A 23 4.96 0.14 21.15
CA GLU A 23 4.53 0.68 22.46
C GLU A 23 4.63 2.21 22.55
N THR A 24 5.31 2.87 21.63
CA THR A 24 5.46 4.33 21.59
C THR A 24 4.35 5.03 20.81
N ALA A 25 3.51 4.28 20.13
CA ALA A 25 2.42 4.83 19.32
C ALA A 25 1.28 5.38 20.20
N HIS A 26 0.56 6.34 19.64
CA HIS A 26 -0.58 6.97 20.30
C HIS A 26 -1.90 6.33 19.84
N PRO A 27 -2.66 5.64 20.69
CA PRO A 27 -3.91 4.95 20.32
C PRO A 27 -4.93 5.86 19.65
N ASP A 28 -5.02 7.12 20.08
CA ASP A 28 -5.94 8.10 19.50
C ASP A 28 -5.56 8.50 18.07
N ARG A 29 -4.26 8.55 17.73
CA ARG A 29 -3.79 8.83 16.36
C ARG A 29 -4.07 7.63 15.44
N ILE A 30 -3.75 6.41 15.90
CA ILE A 30 -4.07 5.19 15.16
C ILE A 30 -5.57 5.15 14.82
N ALA A 31 -6.43 5.42 15.81
CA ALA A 31 -7.87 5.45 15.60
C ALA A 31 -8.29 6.54 14.58
N ALA A 32 -7.60 7.69 14.56
CA ALA A 32 -7.88 8.75 13.60
C ALA A 32 -7.54 8.33 12.18
N ASP A 33 -6.39 7.70 11.95
CA ASP A 33 -5.94 7.27 10.61
C ASP A 33 -6.80 6.11 10.09
N LEU A 34 -7.14 5.13 10.95
CA LEU A 34 -8.08 4.07 10.57
C LEU A 34 -9.44 4.64 10.15
N LEU A 35 -9.95 5.64 10.86
CA LEU A 35 -11.25 6.25 10.54
C LEU A 35 -11.19 7.19 9.34
N ALA A 36 -10.08 7.86 9.10
CA ALA A 36 -9.86 8.66 7.90
C ALA A 36 -9.98 7.78 6.64
N GLN A 37 -9.39 6.58 6.66
CA GLN A 37 -9.55 5.61 5.60
C GLN A 37 -10.96 5.01 5.55
N ALA A 38 -11.52 4.64 6.70
CA ALA A 38 -12.82 3.97 6.78
C ALA A 38 -13.99 4.87 6.32
N GLU A 39 -13.92 6.19 6.54
CA GLU A 39 -14.98 7.10 6.08
C GLU A 39 -14.99 7.34 4.56
N HIS A 40 -13.92 6.91 3.87
CA HIS A 40 -13.77 7.10 2.42
C HIS A 40 -14.83 6.32 1.64
N ASP A 41 -14.97 5.02 1.92
CA ASP A 41 -15.94 4.13 1.26
C ASP A 41 -16.33 2.96 2.18
N ARG A 42 -17.49 2.35 1.93
CA ARG A 42 -18.00 1.17 2.67
C ARG A 42 -17.13 -0.07 2.50
N ASP A 43 -16.44 -0.16 1.38
CA ASP A 43 -15.57 -1.28 1.03
C ASP A 43 -14.10 -1.02 1.42
N ALA A 44 -13.80 0.17 1.97
CA ALA A 44 -12.46 0.49 2.47
C ALA A 44 -11.99 -0.52 3.53
N VAL A 45 -10.69 -0.76 3.57
CA VAL A 45 -10.04 -1.66 4.52
C VAL A 45 -9.13 -0.86 5.44
N ALA A 46 -9.36 -0.94 6.75
CA ALA A 46 -8.57 -0.27 7.76
C ALA A 46 -8.10 -1.28 8.82
N ILE A 47 -6.80 -1.53 8.86
CA ILE A 47 -6.17 -2.54 9.72
C ILE A 47 -5.08 -1.89 10.57
N ALA A 48 -5.04 -2.20 11.87
CA ALA A 48 -3.91 -1.89 12.72
C ALA A 48 -3.36 -3.14 13.40
N PHE A 49 -2.05 -3.25 13.46
CA PHE A 49 -1.31 -4.21 14.27
C PHE A 49 -0.67 -3.47 15.44
N VAL A 50 -1.02 -3.90 16.65
CA VAL A 50 -0.57 -3.27 17.91
C VAL A 50 0.09 -4.31 18.81
N PRO A 51 1.03 -3.93 19.69
CA PRO A 51 1.84 -4.89 20.44
C PRO A 51 1.11 -5.57 21.61
N THR A 52 0.02 -4.98 22.13
CA THR A 52 -0.63 -5.48 23.36
C THR A 52 -2.16 -5.39 23.31
N GLU A 53 -2.83 -6.25 24.07
CA GLU A 53 -4.28 -6.17 24.26
C GLU A 53 -4.74 -4.86 24.92
N ALA A 54 -3.90 -4.28 25.79
CA ALA A 54 -4.20 -2.99 26.39
C ALA A 54 -4.24 -1.88 25.32
N MET A 55 -3.23 -1.80 24.44
CA MET A 55 -3.23 -0.84 23.34
C MET A 55 -4.39 -1.08 22.38
N LYS A 56 -4.71 -2.35 22.09
CA LYS A 56 -5.89 -2.67 21.28
C LYS A 56 -7.16 -2.10 21.89
N ALA A 57 -7.38 -2.33 23.18
CA ALA A 57 -8.55 -1.80 23.88
C ALA A 57 -8.62 -0.28 23.85
N ASP A 58 -7.48 0.40 23.99
CA ASP A 58 -7.40 1.86 23.91
C ASP A 58 -7.69 2.36 22.49
N VAL A 59 -7.18 1.71 21.44
CA VAL A 59 -7.49 2.06 20.05
C VAL A 59 -8.97 1.85 19.76
N ASP A 60 -9.53 0.70 20.12
CA ASP A 60 -10.96 0.39 19.93
C ASP A 60 -11.87 1.42 20.63
N ALA A 61 -11.54 1.80 21.87
CA ALA A 61 -12.27 2.84 22.61
C ALA A 61 -12.19 4.21 21.92
N ASN A 62 -11.04 4.56 21.36
CA ASN A 62 -10.86 5.81 20.60
C ASN A 62 -11.62 5.76 19.26
N ILE A 63 -11.66 4.63 18.57
CA ILE A 63 -12.48 4.44 17.36
C ILE A 63 -13.95 4.71 17.68
N GLU A 64 -14.51 4.06 18.70
CA GLU A 64 -15.92 4.25 19.06
C GLU A 64 -16.23 5.70 19.46
N ARG A 65 -15.36 6.34 20.22
CA ARG A 65 -15.51 7.74 20.62
C ARG A 65 -15.51 8.69 19.42
N ARG A 66 -14.60 8.48 18.47
CA ARG A 66 -14.47 9.32 17.27
C ARG A 66 -15.59 9.07 16.27
N LEU A 67 -16.02 7.83 16.09
CA LEU A 67 -17.16 7.48 15.22
C LEU A 67 -18.41 8.29 15.53
N GLN A 68 -18.71 8.56 16.82
CA GLN A 68 -19.87 9.34 17.23
C GLN A 68 -19.84 10.81 16.74
N GLN A 69 -18.66 11.29 16.36
CA GLN A 69 -18.45 12.67 15.91
C GLN A 69 -18.30 12.81 14.39
N LEU A 70 -18.18 11.67 13.68
CA LEU A 70 -17.98 11.67 12.24
C LEU A 70 -19.29 11.91 11.50
N PRO A 71 -19.32 12.86 10.54
CA PRO A 71 -20.48 13.05 9.68
C PRO A 71 -20.84 11.81 8.86
N ARG A 72 -19.84 10.99 8.49
CA ARG A 72 -19.97 9.76 7.69
C ARG A 72 -19.87 8.49 8.55
N GLN A 73 -20.29 8.53 9.79
CA GLN A 73 -20.16 7.42 10.75
C GLN A 73 -20.69 6.08 10.25
N GLU A 74 -21.81 6.06 9.51
CA GLU A 74 -22.38 4.80 8.99
C GLU A 74 -21.47 4.15 7.96
N ILE A 75 -20.82 4.94 7.11
CA ILE A 75 -19.87 4.46 6.13
C ILE A 75 -18.64 3.90 6.85
N ALA A 76 -18.04 4.70 7.75
CA ALA A 76 -16.87 4.30 8.50
C ALA A 76 -17.12 3.04 9.35
N ARG A 77 -18.29 2.94 10.02
CA ARG A 77 -18.67 1.76 10.79
C ARG A 77 -18.74 0.50 9.92
N ARG A 78 -19.33 0.63 8.73
CA ARG A 78 -19.40 -0.49 7.78
C ARG A 78 -18.01 -0.88 7.26
N ALA A 79 -17.16 0.08 6.92
CA ALA A 79 -15.80 -0.16 6.46
C ALA A 79 -14.93 -0.85 7.53
N MET A 80 -15.09 -0.46 8.81
CA MET A 80 -14.37 -1.11 9.92
C MET A 80 -14.70 -2.61 10.07
N GLU A 81 -15.79 -3.12 9.49
CA GLU A 81 -16.07 -4.55 9.45
C GLU A 81 -15.14 -5.32 8.48
N ASN A 82 -14.50 -4.61 7.53
CA ASN A 82 -13.55 -5.19 6.59
C ASN A 82 -12.11 -5.26 7.15
N GLY A 83 -11.88 -4.75 8.36
CA GLY A 83 -10.58 -4.67 8.99
C GLY A 83 -10.65 -4.81 10.51
N GLY A 84 -9.91 -3.98 11.23
CA GLY A 84 -9.91 -3.92 12.68
C GLY A 84 -8.54 -3.80 13.30
N VAL A 85 -8.48 -3.92 14.62
CA VAL A 85 -7.24 -3.84 15.41
C VAL A 85 -6.85 -5.24 15.89
N PHE A 86 -5.63 -5.65 15.60
CA PHE A 86 -5.09 -6.97 15.89
C PHE A 86 -3.84 -6.86 16.75
N VAL A 87 -3.71 -7.76 17.73
CA VAL A 87 -2.49 -7.86 18.53
C VAL A 87 -1.50 -8.77 17.81
N ALA A 88 -0.30 -8.25 17.58
CA ALA A 88 0.77 -8.98 16.90
C ALA A 88 2.14 -8.51 17.39
N SER A 89 3.14 -9.38 17.29
CA SER A 89 4.53 -8.96 17.40
C SER A 89 4.90 -8.06 16.22
N LEU A 90 5.95 -7.24 16.38
CA LEU A 90 6.43 -6.38 15.28
C LEU A 90 6.79 -7.20 14.03
N ASP A 91 7.43 -8.36 14.21
CA ASP A 91 7.84 -9.24 13.12
C ASP A 91 6.62 -9.83 12.38
N ASP A 92 5.59 -10.27 13.12
CA ASP A 92 4.35 -10.77 12.53
C ASP A 92 3.58 -9.65 11.81
N ALA A 93 3.53 -8.45 12.40
CA ALA A 93 2.91 -7.28 11.78
C ALA A 93 3.59 -6.91 10.45
N ILE A 94 4.92 -6.93 10.39
CA ILE A 94 5.70 -6.71 9.17
C ILE A 94 5.42 -7.82 8.14
N ALA A 95 5.37 -9.08 8.56
CA ALA A 95 5.07 -10.20 7.67
C ALA A 95 3.67 -10.07 7.05
N GLU A 96 2.66 -9.73 7.88
CA GLU A 96 1.29 -9.53 7.42
C GLU A 96 1.15 -8.28 6.52
N ALA A 97 1.80 -7.16 6.83
CA ALA A 97 1.82 -5.98 5.97
C ALA A 97 2.40 -6.30 4.58
N ASN A 98 3.51 -7.05 4.52
CA ASN A 98 4.08 -7.53 3.26
C ASN A 98 3.14 -8.50 2.52
N ARG A 99 2.36 -9.31 3.25
CA ARG A 99 1.35 -10.21 2.66
C ARG A 99 0.14 -9.44 2.13
N LEU A 100 -0.30 -8.42 2.82
CA LEU A 100 -1.40 -7.55 2.40
C LEU A 100 -1.00 -6.69 1.19
N ALA A 101 0.20 -6.12 1.22
CA ALA A 101 0.70 -5.20 0.20
C ALA A 101 -0.28 -4.05 -0.05
N ALA A 102 -0.70 -3.41 1.04
CA ALA A 102 -1.75 -2.41 1.05
C ALA A 102 -1.38 -1.13 0.28
N GLU A 103 -2.39 -0.36 -0.05
CA GLU A 103 -2.25 0.95 -0.67
C GLU A 103 -1.44 1.90 0.22
N HIS A 104 -1.85 2.06 1.48
CA HIS A 104 -1.17 2.88 2.48
C HIS A 104 -0.64 2.00 3.61
N LEU A 105 0.63 2.20 3.96
CA LEU A 105 1.26 1.57 5.12
C LEU A 105 1.83 2.62 6.04
N GLU A 106 1.37 2.67 7.28
CA GLU A 106 1.88 3.56 8.31
C GLU A 106 2.77 2.79 9.30
N LEU A 107 3.95 3.32 9.57
CA LEU A 107 4.90 2.80 10.54
C LEU A 107 4.90 3.71 11.78
N ALA A 108 3.92 3.54 12.66
CA ALA A 108 3.78 4.25 13.92
C ALA A 108 4.69 3.63 15.00
N VAL A 109 5.97 3.64 14.76
CA VAL A 109 7.00 2.99 15.59
C VAL A 109 8.14 3.95 15.93
N ALA A 110 8.88 3.67 17.02
CA ALA A 110 10.00 4.48 17.46
C ALA A 110 11.14 4.60 16.44
N ASN A 111 11.39 3.53 15.66
CA ASN A 111 12.49 3.47 14.69
C ASN A 111 12.00 3.11 13.29
N PRO A 112 11.21 3.97 12.63
CA PRO A 112 10.59 3.66 11.35
C PRO A 112 11.61 3.44 10.21
N GLN A 113 12.80 4.06 10.30
CA GLN A 113 13.89 3.91 9.33
C GLN A 113 14.52 2.50 9.34
N GLU A 114 14.42 1.78 10.45
CA GLU A 114 14.88 0.39 10.51
C GLU A 114 13.77 -0.56 10.02
N VAL A 115 12.53 -0.31 10.43
CA VAL A 115 11.38 -1.14 10.05
C VAL A 115 11.10 -1.06 8.53
N VAL A 116 11.22 0.12 7.93
CA VAL A 116 10.98 0.29 6.49
C VAL A 116 11.90 -0.57 5.62
N LYS A 117 13.10 -0.93 6.08
CA LYS A 117 14.03 -1.82 5.37
C LYS A 117 13.49 -3.25 5.22
N LEU A 118 12.53 -3.64 6.05
CA LEU A 118 11.89 -4.96 6.06
C LEU A 118 10.58 -4.97 5.26
N ILE A 119 10.09 -3.81 4.87
CA ILE A 119 8.89 -3.67 4.04
C ILE A 119 9.25 -3.89 2.57
N ARG A 120 8.50 -4.75 1.91
CA ARG A 120 8.70 -5.11 0.50
C ARG A 120 7.61 -4.59 -0.41
N HIS A 121 6.39 -4.50 0.13
CA HIS A 121 5.20 -4.23 -0.67
C HIS A 121 4.29 -3.25 0.06
N ALA A 122 4.18 -2.04 -0.47
CA ALA A 122 3.17 -1.05 -0.11
C ALA A 122 3.07 -0.04 -1.24
N GLY A 123 1.92 0.55 -1.44
CA GLY A 123 1.73 1.63 -2.41
C GLY A 123 2.44 2.90 -1.98
N MET A 124 2.25 3.29 -0.72
CA MET A 124 2.94 4.40 -0.05
C MET A 124 3.25 4.02 1.40
N ILE A 125 4.37 4.52 1.94
CA ILE A 125 4.79 4.25 3.32
C ILE A 125 4.95 5.56 4.06
N PHE A 126 4.24 5.69 5.18
CA PHE A 126 4.28 6.82 6.11
C PHE A 126 5.20 6.48 7.29
N LEU A 127 6.17 7.34 7.59
CA LEU A 127 7.23 7.03 8.54
C LEU A 127 7.10 7.85 9.82
N GLY A 128 6.82 7.17 10.93
CA GLY A 128 6.81 7.75 12.27
C GLY A 128 5.49 8.39 12.67
N HIS A 129 5.42 8.75 13.93
CA HIS A 129 4.20 9.19 14.62
C HIS A 129 3.59 10.51 14.13
N GLU A 130 4.36 11.33 13.41
CA GLU A 130 3.93 12.66 12.95
C GLU A 130 3.54 12.66 11.46
N THR A 131 3.39 11.51 10.85
CA THR A 131 3.15 11.38 9.42
C THR A 131 1.85 10.62 9.16
N PRO A 132 0.67 11.25 9.38
CA PRO A 132 -0.62 10.61 9.12
C PRO A 132 -0.85 10.43 7.62
N GLU A 133 -1.67 9.45 7.27
CA GLU A 133 -2.05 9.12 5.88
C GLU A 133 -2.57 10.35 5.11
N THR A 134 -3.48 11.11 5.72
CA THR A 134 -4.11 12.30 5.12
C THR A 134 -3.10 13.37 4.68
N LEU A 135 -1.93 13.45 5.30
CA LEU A 135 -0.88 14.37 4.89
C LEU A 135 -0.35 14.04 3.49
N GLY A 136 -0.17 12.75 3.20
CA GLY A 136 0.30 12.27 1.91
C GLY A 136 -0.70 12.54 0.80
N ASP A 137 -1.97 12.29 1.06
CA ASP A 137 -3.02 12.42 0.05
C ASP A 137 -3.33 13.87 -0.31
N TYR A 138 -3.22 14.80 0.65
CA TYR A 138 -3.73 16.15 0.43
C TYR A 138 -2.66 17.19 0.12
N VAL A 139 -1.51 17.18 0.82
CA VAL A 139 -0.62 18.35 0.80
C VAL A 139 0.88 18.06 0.70
N ALA A 140 1.34 16.83 0.94
CA ALA A 140 2.75 16.50 0.94
C ALA A 140 3.38 16.46 -0.47
N GLY A 141 2.56 16.52 -1.52
CA GLY A 141 3.01 16.48 -2.91
C GLY A 141 3.28 15.08 -3.45
N THR A 142 2.98 14.05 -2.68
CA THR A 142 2.98 12.66 -3.14
C THR A 142 1.76 12.36 -4.00
N ASN A 143 1.83 11.27 -4.79
CA ASN A 143 0.68 10.85 -5.59
C ASN A 143 -0.25 9.98 -4.74
N HIS A 144 -1.55 10.25 -4.76
CA HIS A 144 -2.59 9.48 -4.09
C HIS A 144 -3.23 8.40 -4.98
N VAL A 145 -2.88 8.32 -6.27
CA VAL A 145 -3.32 7.23 -7.16
C VAL A 145 -2.33 6.09 -7.02
N LEU A 146 -2.63 5.19 -6.11
CA LEU A 146 -1.75 4.14 -5.63
C LEU A 146 -2.29 2.75 -6.00
N PRO A 147 -1.44 1.72 -6.03
CA PRO A 147 -1.88 0.35 -6.26
C PRO A 147 -2.68 -0.17 -5.06
N THR A 148 -3.88 -0.72 -5.31
CA THR A 148 -4.79 -1.30 -4.33
C THR A 148 -4.90 -2.81 -4.48
N SER A 149 -5.60 -3.48 -3.57
CA SER A 149 -5.90 -4.93 -3.64
C SER A 149 -4.66 -5.81 -3.81
N GLY A 150 -3.60 -5.44 -3.09
CA GLY A 150 -2.34 -6.18 -3.08
C GLY A 150 -1.50 -6.02 -4.35
N THR A 151 -1.87 -5.15 -5.28
CA THR A 151 -1.11 -4.92 -6.53
C THR A 151 0.20 -4.18 -6.30
N ALA A 152 0.43 -3.60 -5.12
CA ALA A 152 1.72 -3.03 -4.72
C ALA A 152 2.89 -4.03 -4.77
N ARG A 153 2.62 -5.34 -4.95
CA ARG A 153 3.64 -6.37 -5.20
C ARG A 153 4.35 -6.20 -6.54
N PHE A 154 3.71 -5.57 -7.53
CA PHE A 154 4.24 -5.45 -8.90
C PHE A 154 3.90 -4.12 -9.57
N ALA A 155 3.03 -3.31 -8.98
CA ALA A 155 2.65 -1.99 -9.49
C ALA A 155 3.19 -0.87 -8.60
N SER A 156 3.27 0.31 -9.15
CA SER A 156 3.65 1.55 -8.46
C SER A 156 2.54 2.59 -8.62
N GLY A 157 2.56 3.61 -7.78
CA GLY A 157 1.66 4.74 -7.92
C GLY A 157 1.79 5.42 -9.30
N LEU A 158 0.72 6.08 -9.73
CA LEU A 158 0.65 6.80 -11.00
C LEU A 158 1.79 7.81 -11.13
N SER A 159 2.47 7.82 -12.25
CA SER A 159 3.58 8.73 -12.52
C SER A 159 3.70 9.03 -14.01
N ALA A 160 4.52 9.99 -14.37
CA ALA A 160 4.83 10.26 -15.78
C ALA A 160 5.37 9.03 -16.53
N ARG A 161 6.01 8.09 -15.81
CA ARG A 161 6.49 6.82 -16.39
C ARG A 161 5.37 5.91 -16.86
N THR A 162 4.18 5.98 -16.26
CA THR A 162 3.00 5.21 -16.65
C THR A 162 2.59 5.48 -18.09
N PHE A 163 2.88 6.68 -18.59
CA PHE A 163 2.58 7.11 -19.97
C PHE A 163 3.71 6.86 -20.96
N LEU A 164 4.82 6.25 -20.52
CA LEU A 164 5.94 5.91 -21.38
C LEU A 164 5.86 4.43 -21.76
N ARG A 165 6.26 4.12 -22.99
CA ARG A 165 6.46 2.76 -23.44
C ARG A 165 7.90 2.53 -23.85
N HIS A 166 8.41 1.35 -23.57
CA HIS A 166 9.70 0.91 -24.07
C HIS A 166 9.55 0.38 -25.50
N GLN A 167 10.50 0.75 -26.36
CA GLN A 167 10.61 0.23 -27.70
C GLN A 167 12.04 -0.21 -27.94
N THR A 168 12.23 -1.45 -28.36
CA THR A 168 13.53 -1.98 -28.68
C THR A 168 13.81 -1.77 -30.17
N MET A 169 15.00 -1.26 -30.48
CA MET A 169 15.54 -1.18 -31.84
C MET A 169 16.78 -2.07 -31.93
N LEU A 170 16.87 -2.89 -32.95
CA LEU A 170 18.03 -3.74 -33.20
C LEU A 170 18.60 -3.42 -34.57
N GLU A 171 19.88 -3.08 -34.59
CA GLU A 171 20.68 -2.97 -35.81
C GLU A 171 21.83 -3.96 -35.72
N ALA A 172 22.05 -4.71 -36.77
CA ALA A 172 23.11 -5.73 -36.78
C ALA A 172 24.11 -5.47 -37.91
N THR A 173 25.39 -5.60 -37.61
CA THR A 173 26.47 -5.61 -38.62
C THR A 173 26.56 -6.99 -39.26
N ARG A 174 27.19 -7.07 -40.45
CA ARG A 174 27.43 -8.37 -41.11
C ARG A 174 28.20 -9.35 -40.24
N GLU A 175 29.22 -8.85 -39.52
CA GLU A 175 30.03 -9.67 -38.61
C GLU A 175 29.22 -10.12 -37.38
N GLY A 176 28.36 -9.25 -36.84
CA GLY A 176 27.45 -9.57 -35.75
C GLY A 176 26.47 -10.68 -36.15
N VAL A 177 25.89 -10.59 -37.34
CA VAL A 177 25.01 -11.64 -37.89
C VAL A 177 25.79 -12.95 -38.08
N ALA A 178 27.00 -12.90 -38.64
CA ALA A 178 27.80 -14.11 -38.84
C ALA A 178 28.12 -14.85 -37.52
N ARG A 179 28.39 -14.10 -36.43
CA ARG A 179 28.63 -14.69 -35.10
C ARG A 179 27.39 -15.32 -34.51
N LEU A 180 26.20 -14.74 -34.72
CA LEU A 180 24.95 -15.22 -34.15
C LEU A 180 24.20 -16.25 -35.02
N ALA A 181 24.61 -16.41 -36.28
CA ALA A 181 23.89 -17.21 -37.28
C ALA A 181 23.69 -18.69 -36.86
N ASN A 182 24.67 -19.30 -36.24
CA ASN A 182 24.58 -20.72 -35.84
C ASN A 182 23.55 -20.89 -34.71
N ALA A 183 23.58 -20.01 -33.69
CA ALA A 183 22.61 -20.04 -32.61
C ALA A 183 21.17 -19.76 -33.13
N ALA A 184 21.02 -18.75 -33.98
CA ALA A 184 19.72 -18.42 -34.59
C ALA A 184 19.15 -19.59 -35.43
N LYS A 185 20.00 -20.25 -36.25
CA LYS A 185 19.60 -21.42 -37.02
C LYS A 185 19.22 -22.63 -36.14
N THR A 186 19.89 -22.79 -35.02
CA THR A 186 19.59 -23.90 -34.08
C THR A 186 18.19 -23.67 -33.47
N VAL A 187 17.91 -22.47 -32.99
CA VAL A 187 16.60 -22.14 -32.39
C VAL A 187 15.48 -22.21 -33.46
N ALA A 188 15.74 -21.77 -34.68
CA ALA A 188 14.74 -21.79 -35.76
C ALA A 188 14.38 -23.19 -36.28
N ARG A 189 15.11 -24.26 -35.86
CA ARG A 189 14.83 -25.65 -36.23
C ARG A 189 13.97 -26.42 -35.23
N VAL A 190 13.69 -25.80 -34.07
CA VAL A 190 12.81 -26.33 -33.01
C VAL A 190 11.42 -25.77 -33.17
#